data_81965c5a4ce1b20de6d8ce90bf5c13c7
#
_entry.id   81965c5a4ce1b20de6d8ce90bf5c13c7
#
_cell.length_a   1.000
_cell.length_b   1.000
_cell.length_c   1.000
_cell.angle_alpha   90.00
_cell.angle_beta   90.00
_cell.angle_gamma   90.00
#
_symmetry.space_group_name_H-M   'P 1'
#
loop_
_entity.id
_entity.type
_entity.pdbx_description
1 polymer ?
#
loop_
_entity_poly.entity_id
_entity_poly.type
_entity_poly.pdbx_seq_one_letter_code
_entity_poly.pdbx_strand_id
1 'polypeptide(L)'
;ADDMGLGKTLQAIALMWTLLNTSIEEDQKPTVKKVVIVCPTSLVANWDAECIKWLKGKVKTTPICGDSRADAESAVKMFLAPQSRSQVLIVSYETFRIYHERFTTESSCQLVICDEAHRLKNGETLTNQALAKMACKRRIMLSGTPMQNHLDEFYSMVSFCNPGILGTTKEFAKKYERPILAGREPYATDAELAKANERNEMLSVIVNKFIL
;
A
#
# COMPACT_ATOMS: atom_id res chain seq x y z
N ALA A 1 1.08 3.84 -11.18
CA ALA A 1 0.98 2.39 -11.41
C ALA A 1 1.74 2.04 -12.70
N ASP A 2 3.01 1.80 -12.54
CA ASP A 2 3.92 1.53 -13.68
C ASP A 2 3.94 0.05 -14.03
N ASP A 3 4.26 -0.27 -15.29
CA ASP A 3 4.46 -1.64 -15.75
C ASP A 3 5.55 -2.38 -14.97
N MET A 4 5.58 -3.70 -15.09
CA MET A 4 6.61 -4.53 -14.46
C MET A 4 8.00 -4.11 -14.98
N GLY A 5 8.96 -3.97 -14.05
CA GLY A 5 10.35 -3.62 -14.42
C GLY A 5 10.68 -2.11 -14.40
N LEU A 6 9.74 -1.21 -14.25
CA LEU A 6 9.98 0.26 -14.22
C LEU A 6 10.53 0.80 -12.89
N GLY A 7 11.05 -0.08 -12.04
CA GLY A 7 11.78 0.36 -10.83
C GLY A 7 10.92 0.75 -9.64
N LYS A 8 9.66 0.29 -9.56
CA LYS A 8 8.75 0.57 -8.42
C LYS A 8 9.37 0.31 -7.06
N THR A 9 10.07 -0.80 -6.91
CA THR A 9 10.79 -1.17 -5.67
C THR A 9 11.82 -0.11 -5.31
N LEU A 10 12.63 0.36 -6.27
CA LEU A 10 13.64 1.38 -6.05
C LEU A 10 13.01 2.73 -5.69
N GLN A 11 11.93 3.12 -6.35
CA GLN A 11 11.19 4.36 -6.03
C GLN A 11 10.65 4.32 -4.59
N ALA A 12 10.08 3.19 -4.18
CA ALA A 12 9.58 3.00 -2.81
C ALA A 12 10.72 3.02 -1.78
N ILE A 13 11.87 2.39 -2.09
CA ILE A 13 13.07 2.42 -1.22
C ILE A 13 13.60 3.84 -1.10
N ALA A 14 13.68 4.60 -2.19
CA ALA A 14 14.13 5.99 -2.18
C ALA A 14 13.22 6.89 -1.33
N LEU A 15 11.90 6.77 -1.50
CA LEU A 15 10.92 7.50 -0.71
C LEU A 15 11.00 7.11 0.78
N MET A 16 11.04 5.81 1.07
CA MET A 16 11.23 5.31 2.43
C MET A 16 12.50 5.88 3.07
N TRP A 17 13.63 5.84 2.36
CA TRP A 17 14.90 6.40 2.83
C TRP A 17 14.79 7.89 3.13
N THR A 18 14.17 8.66 2.25
CA THR A 18 13.93 10.08 2.45
C THR A 18 13.15 10.33 3.73
N LEU A 19 12.02 9.64 3.94
CA LEU A 19 11.18 9.84 5.12
C LEU A 19 11.82 9.37 6.44
N LEU A 20 12.74 8.40 6.38
CA LEU A 20 13.53 7.94 7.52
C LEU A 20 14.64 8.92 7.94
N ASN A 21 15.05 9.85 7.05
CA ASN A 21 16.18 10.76 7.29
C ASN A 21 15.80 12.24 7.26
N THR A 22 14.60 12.59 6.78
CA THR A 22 14.16 13.98 6.69
C THR A 22 12.94 14.23 7.56
N SER A 23 12.83 15.46 8.05
CA SER A 23 11.61 15.97 8.68
C SER A 23 10.77 16.72 7.66
N ILE A 24 9.45 16.49 7.68
CA ILE A 24 8.47 17.34 7.00
C ILE A 24 8.08 18.51 7.91
N GLU A 25 8.25 18.33 9.21
CA GLU A 25 7.95 19.33 10.24
C GLU A 25 9.24 20.03 10.69
N GLU A 26 9.15 21.22 11.28
CA GLU A 26 10.30 22.02 11.72
C GLU A 26 11.04 21.43 12.94
N ASP A 27 10.51 20.38 13.55
CA ASP A 27 11.05 19.75 14.77
C ASP A 27 12.34 18.93 14.55
N GLN A 28 12.87 18.89 13.33
CA GLN A 28 14.08 18.18 12.92
C GLN A 28 14.09 16.65 13.18
N LYS A 29 12.96 16.06 13.58
CA LYS A 29 12.85 14.61 13.77
C LYS A 29 12.46 13.93 12.47
N PRO A 30 12.99 12.73 12.18
CA PRO A 30 12.56 11.98 11.00
C PRO A 30 11.05 11.80 10.98
N THR A 31 10.43 12.04 9.81
CA THR A 31 8.98 11.88 9.59
C THR A 31 8.51 10.46 9.90
N VAL A 32 9.38 9.48 9.67
CA VAL A 32 9.12 8.05 9.87
C VAL A 32 10.28 7.43 10.65
N LYS A 33 9.99 6.58 11.62
CA LYS A 33 10.97 5.82 12.40
C LYS A 33 10.86 4.32 12.15
N LYS A 34 9.66 3.84 11.90
CA LYS A 34 9.33 2.42 11.68
C LYS A 34 8.50 2.26 10.41
N VAL A 35 8.95 1.38 9.54
CA VAL A 35 8.31 1.04 8.26
C VAL A 35 7.93 -0.43 8.26
N VAL A 36 6.77 -0.76 7.73
CA VAL A 36 6.37 -2.14 7.47
C VAL A 36 6.18 -2.29 5.96
N ILE A 37 6.91 -3.23 5.36
CA ILE A 37 6.74 -3.64 3.96
C ILE A 37 5.96 -4.95 3.97
N VAL A 38 4.80 -4.95 3.34
CA VAL A 38 3.94 -6.13 3.20
C VAL A 38 3.94 -6.55 1.74
N CYS A 39 4.37 -7.76 1.47
CA CYS A 39 4.54 -8.25 0.10
C CYS A 39 4.18 -9.74 0.00
N PRO A 40 4.11 -10.33 -1.21
CA PRO A 40 4.07 -11.80 -1.37
C PRO A 40 5.24 -12.49 -0.68
N THR A 41 5.01 -13.68 -0.11
CA THR A 41 6.05 -14.46 0.62
C THR A 41 7.32 -14.63 -0.22
N SER A 42 7.18 -14.89 -1.52
CA SER A 42 8.31 -15.05 -2.46
C SER A 42 9.15 -13.77 -2.66
N LEU A 43 8.64 -12.61 -2.30
CA LEU A 43 9.32 -11.33 -2.48
C LEU A 43 9.99 -10.80 -1.21
N VAL A 44 9.76 -11.41 -0.04
CA VAL A 44 10.33 -10.95 1.24
C VAL A 44 11.86 -10.89 1.19
N ALA A 45 12.51 -11.96 0.74
CA ALA A 45 13.97 -12.01 0.61
C ALA A 45 14.49 -11.03 -0.47
N ASN A 46 13.75 -10.85 -1.56
CA ASN A 46 14.11 -9.89 -2.61
C ASN A 46 14.05 -8.44 -2.09
N TRP A 47 13.02 -8.08 -1.33
CA TRP A 47 12.91 -6.76 -0.71
C TRP A 47 14.08 -6.48 0.24
N ASP A 48 14.47 -7.46 1.04
CA ASP A 48 15.64 -7.35 1.94
C ASP A 48 16.93 -7.13 1.16
N ALA A 49 17.17 -7.94 0.13
CA ALA A 49 18.34 -7.81 -0.75
C ALA A 49 18.40 -6.46 -1.46
N GLU A 50 17.27 -5.96 -1.97
CA GLU A 50 17.20 -4.62 -2.61
C GLU A 50 17.44 -3.50 -1.58
N CYS A 51 16.91 -3.59 -0.37
CA CYS A 51 17.22 -2.64 0.70
C CYS A 51 18.74 -2.63 1.01
N ILE A 52 19.36 -3.78 1.16
CA ILE A 52 20.81 -3.88 1.43
C ILE A 52 21.62 -3.27 0.27
N LYS A 53 21.28 -3.62 -0.97
CA LYS A 53 21.96 -3.17 -2.19
C LYS A 53 21.94 -1.64 -2.33
N TRP A 54 20.78 -1.03 -2.20
CA TRP A 54 20.59 0.40 -2.46
C TRP A 54 20.95 1.26 -1.24
N LEU A 55 20.65 0.80 -0.03
CA LEU A 55 20.92 1.58 1.19
C LEU A 55 22.26 1.24 1.84
N LYS A 56 23.01 0.26 1.32
CA LYS A 56 24.38 -0.09 1.76
C LYS A 56 24.49 -0.26 3.28
N GLY A 57 23.49 -0.92 3.89
CA GLY A 57 23.45 -1.17 5.34
C GLY A 57 23.09 0.04 6.22
N LYS A 58 22.77 1.21 5.64
CA LYS A 58 22.37 2.39 6.42
C LYS A 58 21.00 2.25 7.10
N VAL A 59 20.16 1.32 6.63
CA VAL A 59 18.89 0.96 7.24
C VAL A 59 18.94 -0.48 7.67
N LYS A 60 18.52 -0.76 8.89
CA LYS A 60 18.44 -2.13 9.41
C LYS A 60 17.05 -2.70 9.14
N THR A 61 17.02 -3.78 8.40
CA THR A 61 15.82 -4.55 8.04
C THR A 61 15.63 -5.75 8.95
N THR A 62 14.40 -6.23 9.05
CA THR A 62 14.01 -7.48 9.70
C THR A 62 13.09 -8.23 8.75
N PRO A 63 13.60 -9.07 7.83
CA PRO A 63 12.79 -9.89 6.96
C PRO A 63 12.26 -11.10 7.75
N ILE A 64 11.00 -11.50 7.51
CA ILE A 64 10.39 -12.74 8.02
C ILE A 64 10.17 -13.68 6.83
N CYS A 65 11.13 -14.58 6.59
CA CYS A 65 11.22 -15.45 5.42
C CYS A 65 10.83 -16.90 5.75
N GLY A 66 9.54 -17.20 5.88
CA GLY A 66 9.10 -18.59 6.03
C GLY A 66 9.52 -19.24 7.36
N ASP A 67 9.83 -18.43 8.36
CA ASP A 67 10.27 -18.84 9.68
C ASP A 67 9.17 -19.60 10.44
N SER A 68 9.58 -20.31 11.48
CA SER A 68 8.61 -20.89 12.40
C SER A 68 7.72 -19.79 13.01
N ARG A 69 6.53 -20.16 13.48
CA ARG A 69 5.63 -19.19 14.13
C ARG A 69 6.29 -18.51 15.33
N ALA A 70 7.14 -19.22 16.06
CA ALA A 70 7.87 -18.70 17.22
C ALA A 70 8.93 -17.67 16.80
N ASP A 71 9.65 -17.94 15.71
CA ASP A 71 10.67 -17.02 15.18
C ASP A 71 10.03 -15.75 14.62
N ALA A 72 8.92 -15.89 13.88
CA ALA A 72 8.16 -14.76 13.37
C ALA A 72 7.62 -13.87 14.52
N GLU A 73 7.07 -14.48 15.58
CA GLU A 73 6.62 -13.74 16.75
C GLU A 73 7.76 -13.00 17.45
N SER A 74 8.91 -13.68 17.61
CA SER A 74 10.10 -13.08 18.20
C SER A 74 10.61 -11.89 17.37
N ALA A 75 10.67 -12.04 16.04
CA ALA A 75 11.08 -10.98 15.12
C ALA A 75 10.15 -9.75 15.20
N VAL A 76 8.84 -9.95 15.24
CA VAL A 76 7.86 -8.86 15.42
C VAL A 76 8.04 -8.18 16.78
N LYS A 77 8.21 -8.93 17.87
CA LYS A 77 8.48 -8.36 19.20
C LYS A 77 9.76 -7.53 19.23
N MET A 78 10.84 -8.06 18.65
CA MET A 78 12.12 -7.36 18.57
C MET A 78 12.01 -6.09 17.72
N PHE A 79 11.30 -6.13 16.58
CA PHE A 79 11.06 -4.95 15.76
C PHE A 79 10.32 -3.86 16.54
N LEU A 80 9.29 -4.22 17.29
CA LEU A 80 8.44 -3.27 18.03
C LEU A 80 9.07 -2.78 19.35
N ALA A 81 10.12 -3.41 19.83
CA ALA A 81 10.79 -3.00 21.06
C ALA A 81 11.30 -1.54 20.97
N PRO A 82 11.15 -0.73 22.04
CA PRO A 82 11.58 0.68 22.04
C PRO A 82 13.07 0.87 21.70
N GLN A 83 13.92 -0.07 22.14
CA GLN A 83 15.36 -0.06 21.90
C GLN A 83 15.76 -0.72 20.57
N SER A 84 14.81 -1.16 19.77
CA SER A 84 15.10 -1.81 18.49
C SER A 84 15.80 -0.87 17.52
N ARG A 85 16.92 -1.32 16.98
CA ARG A 85 17.64 -0.63 15.90
C ARG A 85 17.06 -0.92 14.53
N SER A 86 16.16 -1.92 14.40
CA SER A 86 15.51 -2.25 13.15
C SER A 86 14.48 -1.16 12.80
N GLN A 87 14.61 -0.61 11.61
CA GLN A 87 13.74 0.45 11.10
C GLN A 87 12.69 -0.08 10.12
N VAL A 88 12.95 -1.23 9.48
CA VAL A 88 12.08 -1.80 8.45
C VAL A 88 11.79 -3.26 8.76
N LEU A 89 10.51 -3.59 8.91
CA LEU A 89 10.00 -4.95 8.94
C LEU A 89 9.53 -5.33 7.54
N ILE A 90 9.99 -6.47 7.03
CA ILE A 90 9.54 -7.02 5.74
C ILE A 90 8.81 -8.32 6.01
N VAL A 91 7.55 -8.41 5.63
CA VAL A 91 6.67 -9.50 6.05
C VAL A 91 5.68 -9.88 4.94
N SER A 92 5.29 -11.16 4.89
CA SER A 92 4.25 -11.60 3.97
C SER A 92 2.85 -11.10 4.39
N TYR A 93 1.92 -11.00 3.44
CA TYR A 93 0.52 -10.69 3.73
C TYR A 93 -0.10 -11.65 4.75
N GLU A 94 0.23 -12.93 4.63
CA GLU A 94 -0.25 -13.99 5.50
C GLU A 94 0.28 -13.83 6.93
N THR A 95 1.58 -13.60 7.06
CA THR A 95 2.24 -13.39 8.37
C THR A 95 1.78 -12.07 9.00
N PHE A 96 1.68 -10.98 8.22
CA PHE A 96 1.15 -9.71 8.72
C PHE A 96 -0.25 -9.86 9.31
N ARG A 97 -1.14 -10.60 8.63
CA ARG A 97 -2.49 -10.87 9.11
C ARG A 97 -2.53 -11.56 10.48
N ILE A 98 -1.56 -12.43 10.78
CA ILE A 98 -1.47 -13.11 12.08
C ILE A 98 -1.11 -12.12 13.20
N TYR A 99 -0.22 -11.15 12.92
CA TYR A 99 0.33 -10.25 13.93
C TYR A 99 -0.20 -8.82 13.86
N HIS A 100 -1.21 -8.53 13.04
CA HIS A 100 -1.72 -7.17 12.78
C HIS A 100 -2.14 -6.42 14.04
N GLU A 101 -2.62 -7.10 15.06
CA GLU A 101 -3.02 -6.48 16.34
C GLU A 101 -1.87 -5.78 17.07
N ARG A 102 -0.63 -6.14 16.73
CA ARG A 102 0.57 -5.48 17.27
C ARG A 102 0.85 -4.12 16.64
N PHE A 103 0.16 -3.75 15.56
CA PHE A 103 0.38 -2.53 14.76
C PHE A 103 -0.78 -1.52 14.89
N THR A 104 -1.48 -1.56 16.01
CA THR A 104 -2.65 -0.69 16.28
C THR A 104 -2.28 0.64 16.94
N THR A 105 -1.01 0.90 17.22
CA THR A 105 -0.52 2.16 17.78
C THR A 105 0.32 2.92 16.76
N GLU A 106 0.30 4.27 16.81
CA GLU A 106 1.09 5.11 15.89
C GLU A 106 2.61 4.89 16.02
N SER A 107 3.08 4.51 17.21
CA SER A 107 4.51 4.22 17.44
C SER A 107 4.98 2.92 16.80
N SER A 108 4.08 2.00 16.49
CA SER A 108 4.43 0.68 15.92
C SER A 108 4.85 0.75 14.46
N CYS A 109 4.26 1.68 13.70
CA CYS A 109 4.54 1.87 12.27
C CYS A 109 4.06 3.26 11.83
N GLN A 110 4.88 4.03 11.12
CA GLN A 110 4.50 5.32 10.56
C GLN A 110 4.40 5.32 9.03
N LEU A 111 4.90 4.27 8.36
CA LEU A 111 4.78 4.06 6.93
C LEU A 111 4.54 2.58 6.64
N VAL A 112 3.50 2.27 5.89
CA VAL A 112 3.28 0.93 5.34
C VAL A 112 3.40 0.96 3.80
N ILE A 113 4.13 0.00 3.26
CA ILE A 113 4.30 -0.22 1.82
C ILE A 113 3.72 -1.59 1.50
N CYS A 114 2.72 -1.64 0.64
CA CYS A 114 2.10 -2.88 0.17
C CYS A 114 2.53 -3.15 -1.28
N ASP A 115 3.30 -4.20 -1.50
CA ASP A 115 3.73 -4.60 -2.85
C ASP A 115 2.79 -5.65 -3.43
N GLU A 116 2.65 -5.66 -4.77
CA GLU A 116 1.68 -6.47 -5.49
C GLU A 116 0.27 -6.32 -4.92
N ALA A 117 -0.12 -5.06 -4.74
CA ALA A 117 -1.34 -4.67 -4.03
C ALA A 117 -2.65 -5.14 -4.70
N HIS A 118 -2.58 -5.63 -5.94
CA HIS A 118 -3.71 -6.31 -6.58
C HIS A 118 -4.23 -7.53 -5.78
N ARG A 119 -3.44 -8.07 -4.84
CA ARG A 119 -3.91 -9.08 -3.87
C ARG A 119 -4.93 -8.52 -2.86
N LEU A 120 -5.04 -7.21 -2.74
CA LEU A 120 -5.99 -6.53 -1.85
C LEU A 120 -7.30 -6.14 -2.55
N LYS A 121 -7.57 -6.73 -3.71
CA LYS A 121 -8.69 -6.41 -4.61
C LYS A 121 -10.08 -6.43 -3.97
N ASN A 122 -10.33 -7.35 -3.04
CA ASN A 122 -11.60 -7.43 -2.34
C ASN A 122 -11.49 -6.77 -0.97
N GLY A 123 -12.11 -5.61 -0.79
CA GLY A 123 -12.09 -4.84 0.47
C GLY A 123 -12.55 -5.62 1.72
N GLU A 124 -13.26 -6.74 1.53
CA GLU A 124 -13.77 -7.59 2.61
C GLU A 124 -12.82 -8.72 3.02
N THR A 125 -11.64 -8.85 2.38
CA THR A 125 -10.68 -9.90 2.77
C THR A 125 -10.15 -9.67 4.19
N LEU A 126 -9.85 -10.77 4.90
CA LEU A 126 -9.23 -10.71 6.24
C LEU A 126 -7.94 -9.89 6.23
N THR A 127 -7.20 -9.89 5.13
CA THR A 127 -5.97 -9.12 4.96
C THR A 127 -6.26 -7.62 4.89
N ASN A 128 -7.27 -7.19 4.13
CA ASN A 128 -7.68 -5.79 4.07
C ASN A 128 -8.19 -5.30 5.43
N GLN A 129 -8.97 -6.11 6.12
CA GLN A 129 -9.43 -5.79 7.47
C GLN A 129 -8.26 -5.65 8.45
N ALA A 130 -7.26 -6.53 8.36
CA ALA A 130 -6.05 -6.46 9.18
C ALA A 130 -5.24 -5.18 8.91
N LEU A 131 -5.03 -4.84 7.63
CA LEU A 131 -4.34 -3.60 7.23
C LEU A 131 -5.13 -2.34 7.60
N ALA A 132 -6.47 -2.37 7.50
CA ALA A 132 -7.31 -1.25 7.87
C ALA A 132 -7.25 -0.90 9.38
N LYS A 133 -7.00 -1.90 10.24
CA LYS A 133 -6.84 -1.73 11.69
C LYS A 133 -5.51 -1.09 12.09
N MET A 134 -4.54 -0.96 11.17
CA MET A 134 -3.28 -0.26 11.48
C MET A 134 -3.54 1.21 11.79
N ALA A 135 -2.91 1.70 12.86
CA ALA A 135 -2.90 3.13 13.18
C ALA A 135 -2.12 3.97 12.16
N CYS A 136 -1.30 3.33 11.32
CA CYS A 136 -0.49 3.99 10.31
C CYS A 136 -1.34 4.69 9.26
N LYS A 137 -1.11 6.01 9.10
CA LYS A 137 -1.84 6.86 8.14
C LYS A 137 -1.11 6.99 6.79
N ARG A 138 0.23 6.81 6.76
CA ARG A 138 1.01 6.90 5.52
C ARG A 138 1.07 5.54 4.87
N ARG A 139 0.40 5.40 3.72
CA ARG A 139 0.23 4.12 3.03
C ARG A 139 0.64 4.26 1.58
N ILE A 140 1.46 3.33 1.11
CA ILE A 140 1.92 3.24 -0.28
C ILE A 140 1.51 1.88 -0.81
N MET A 141 0.98 1.85 -2.01
CA MET A 141 0.69 0.63 -2.75
C MET A 141 1.50 0.59 -4.04
N LEU A 142 2.11 -0.54 -4.29
CA LEU A 142 2.79 -0.84 -5.55
C LEU A 142 1.99 -1.92 -6.28
N SER A 143 1.70 -1.69 -7.55
CA SER A 143 1.01 -2.67 -8.38
C SER A 143 1.55 -2.58 -9.81
N GLY A 144 1.74 -3.74 -10.44
CA GLY A 144 2.10 -3.86 -11.86
C GLY A 144 0.91 -4.16 -12.76
N THR A 145 -0.31 -4.25 -12.23
CA THR A 145 -1.50 -4.50 -13.03
C THR A 145 -2.21 -3.19 -13.37
N PRO A 146 -2.63 -3.00 -14.64
CA PRO A 146 -3.42 -1.84 -15.03
C PRO A 146 -4.75 -1.83 -14.26
N MET A 147 -5.04 -0.72 -13.58
CA MET A 147 -6.24 -0.56 -12.76
C MET A 147 -7.52 -0.29 -13.57
N GLN A 148 -7.45 -0.33 -14.91
CA GLN A 148 -8.51 0.19 -15.78
C GLN A 148 -9.73 -0.73 -15.91
N ASN A 149 -9.61 -2.04 -15.64
CA ASN A 149 -10.66 -2.99 -15.95
C ASN A 149 -11.62 -3.30 -14.79
N HIS A 150 -11.23 -3.05 -13.55
CA HIS A 150 -11.98 -3.39 -12.35
C HIS A 150 -12.10 -2.18 -11.43
N LEU A 151 -13.18 -1.41 -11.58
CA LEU A 151 -13.41 -0.18 -10.83
C LEU A 151 -13.66 -0.40 -9.34
N ASP A 152 -14.20 -1.55 -8.96
CA ASP A 152 -14.37 -2.01 -7.58
C ASP A 152 -13.01 -2.27 -6.90
N GLU A 153 -12.07 -2.92 -7.60
CA GLU A 153 -10.70 -3.12 -7.15
C GLU A 153 -9.96 -1.79 -7.01
N PHE A 154 -10.11 -0.93 -8.01
CA PHE A 154 -9.58 0.43 -8.00
C PHE A 154 -10.08 1.22 -6.77
N TYR A 155 -11.39 1.22 -6.52
CA TYR A 155 -11.99 1.85 -5.35
C TYR A 155 -11.35 1.33 -4.05
N SER A 156 -11.20 0.02 -3.91
CA SER A 156 -10.63 -0.62 -2.71
C SER A 156 -9.19 -0.17 -2.45
N MET A 157 -8.36 -0.12 -3.49
CA MET A 157 -6.96 0.31 -3.39
C MET A 157 -6.83 1.80 -3.05
N VAL A 158 -7.58 2.65 -3.75
CA VAL A 158 -7.56 4.10 -3.49
C VAL A 158 -8.09 4.41 -2.09
N SER A 159 -9.17 3.78 -1.68
CA SER A 159 -9.76 3.97 -0.35
C SER A 159 -8.87 3.46 0.77
N PHE A 160 -8.05 2.44 0.52
CA PHE A 160 -7.05 1.98 1.48
C PHE A 160 -5.97 3.05 1.71
N CYS A 161 -5.42 3.65 0.64
CA CYS A 161 -4.38 4.67 0.76
C CYS A 161 -4.95 6.01 1.27
N ASN A 162 -6.13 6.38 0.78
CA ASN A 162 -6.77 7.68 1.03
C ASN A 162 -8.23 7.48 1.45
N PRO A 163 -8.49 7.08 2.70
CA PRO A 163 -9.85 6.81 3.18
C PRO A 163 -10.78 8.01 2.98
N GLY A 164 -11.94 7.75 2.39
CA GLY A 164 -13.00 8.74 2.20
C GLY A 164 -12.89 9.63 0.94
N ILE A 165 -11.77 9.61 0.22
CA ILE A 165 -11.56 10.50 -0.95
C ILE A 165 -12.52 10.22 -2.10
N LEU A 166 -12.95 8.98 -2.26
CA LEU A 166 -13.94 8.55 -3.27
C LEU A 166 -15.36 8.41 -2.71
N GLY A 167 -15.57 8.78 -1.45
CA GLY A 167 -16.83 8.56 -0.75
C GLY A 167 -17.03 7.11 -0.32
N THR A 168 -18.27 6.74 -0.03
CA THR A 168 -18.66 5.36 0.28
C THR A 168 -18.71 4.50 -0.98
N THR A 169 -18.65 3.17 -0.82
CA THR A 169 -18.79 2.22 -1.94
C THR A 169 -20.09 2.46 -2.76
N LYS A 170 -21.20 2.78 -2.08
CA LYS A 170 -22.47 3.06 -2.74
C LYS A 170 -22.44 4.36 -3.56
N GLU A 171 -21.81 5.39 -3.02
CA GLU A 171 -21.62 6.68 -3.71
C GLU A 171 -20.71 6.53 -4.92
N PHE A 172 -19.58 5.84 -4.75
CA PHE A 172 -18.65 5.55 -5.85
C PHE A 172 -19.32 4.76 -6.97
N ALA A 173 -20.03 3.69 -6.63
CA ALA A 173 -20.74 2.89 -7.61
C ALA A 173 -21.79 3.69 -8.38
N LYS A 174 -22.56 4.56 -7.71
CA LYS A 174 -23.55 5.42 -8.36
C LYS A 174 -22.93 6.50 -9.23
N LYS A 175 -21.86 7.13 -8.73
CA LYS A 175 -21.28 8.33 -9.36
C LYS A 175 -20.30 8.00 -10.48
N TYR A 176 -19.53 6.93 -10.35
CA TYR A 176 -18.44 6.59 -11.26
C TYR A 176 -18.61 5.20 -11.91
N GLU A 177 -18.75 4.12 -11.12
CA GLU A 177 -18.68 2.75 -11.64
C GLU A 177 -19.77 2.46 -12.64
N ARG A 178 -21.04 2.63 -12.26
CA ARG A 178 -22.20 2.31 -13.15
C ARG A 178 -22.20 3.14 -14.43
N PRO A 179 -22.01 4.46 -14.41
CA PRO A 179 -21.94 5.24 -15.63
C PRO A 179 -20.75 4.86 -16.55
N ILE A 180 -19.59 4.59 -15.97
CA ILE A 180 -18.40 4.20 -16.74
C ILE A 180 -18.62 2.82 -17.38
N LEU A 181 -19.16 1.85 -16.64
CA LEU A 181 -19.46 0.51 -17.17
C LEU A 181 -20.53 0.56 -18.26
N ALA A 182 -21.59 1.36 -18.08
CA ALA A 182 -22.63 1.51 -19.10
C ALA A 182 -22.06 2.02 -20.46
N GLY A 183 -21.09 2.96 -20.43
CA GLY A 183 -20.44 3.43 -21.64
C GLY A 183 -19.44 2.44 -22.26
N ARG A 184 -19.11 1.33 -21.57
CA ARG A 184 -18.23 0.27 -22.12
C ARG A 184 -19.02 -0.86 -22.78
N GLU A 185 -20.35 -0.86 -22.65
CA GLU A 185 -21.20 -1.87 -23.30
C GLU A 185 -21.13 -1.74 -24.83
N PRO A 186 -21.14 -2.84 -25.58
CA PRO A 186 -21.00 -2.84 -27.03
C PRO A 186 -22.08 -2.03 -27.78
N TYR A 187 -23.21 -1.78 -27.14
CA TYR A 187 -24.36 -1.04 -27.70
C TYR A 187 -24.67 0.23 -26.93
N ALA A 188 -23.65 0.80 -26.25
CA ALA A 188 -23.81 2.05 -25.51
C ALA A 188 -24.27 3.19 -26.45
N THR A 189 -25.21 3.98 -26.01
CA THR A 189 -25.66 5.18 -26.73
C THR A 189 -24.61 6.30 -26.64
N ASP A 190 -24.67 7.27 -27.56
CA ASP A 190 -23.75 8.44 -27.53
C ASP A 190 -23.86 9.20 -26.19
N ALA A 191 -25.04 9.25 -25.59
CA ALA A 191 -25.26 9.87 -24.29
C ALA A 191 -24.56 9.08 -23.15
N GLU A 192 -24.58 7.77 -23.17
CA GLU A 192 -23.88 6.92 -22.21
C GLU A 192 -22.37 7.00 -22.39
N LEU A 193 -21.86 7.01 -23.61
CA LEU A 193 -20.46 7.23 -23.93
C LEU A 193 -19.97 8.59 -23.42
N ALA A 194 -20.70 9.67 -23.70
CA ALA A 194 -20.37 11.01 -23.23
C ALA A 194 -20.34 11.09 -21.71
N LYS A 195 -21.31 10.49 -21.04
CA LYS A 195 -21.38 10.44 -19.58
C LYS A 195 -20.24 9.59 -18.97
N ALA A 196 -19.89 8.47 -19.59
CA ALA A 196 -18.77 7.62 -19.14
C ALA A 196 -17.45 8.39 -19.22
N ASN A 197 -17.21 9.11 -20.32
CA ASN A 197 -16.01 9.93 -20.51
C ASN A 197 -15.95 11.06 -19.47
N GLU A 198 -17.02 11.80 -19.24
CA GLU A 198 -17.12 12.82 -18.19
C GLU A 198 -16.74 12.26 -16.82
N ARG A 199 -17.27 11.07 -16.45
CA ARG A 199 -17.00 10.44 -15.15
C ARG A 199 -15.57 9.93 -15.05
N ASN A 200 -14.99 9.41 -16.11
CA ASN A 200 -13.57 9.03 -16.15
C ASN A 200 -12.66 10.24 -15.94
N GLU A 201 -12.93 11.36 -16.61
CA GLU A 201 -12.17 12.60 -16.42
C GLU A 201 -12.25 13.10 -14.97
N MET A 202 -13.47 13.17 -14.42
CA MET A 202 -13.67 13.57 -13.02
C MET A 202 -12.88 12.68 -12.05
N LEU A 203 -12.90 11.37 -12.26
CA LEU A 203 -12.17 10.40 -11.44
C LEU A 203 -10.66 10.61 -11.58
N SER A 204 -10.16 10.78 -12.81
CA SER A 204 -8.74 11.03 -13.10
C SER A 204 -8.22 12.29 -12.41
N VAL A 205 -8.98 13.39 -12.43
CA VAL A 205 -8.59 14.63 -11.74
C VAL A 205 -8.40 14.42 -10.23
N ILE A 206 -9.21 13.57 -9.61
CA ILE A 206 -9.09 13.27 -8.19
C ILE A 206 -7.83 12.43 -7.94
N VAL A 207 -7.63 11.36 -8.73
CA VAL A 207 -6.62 10.33 -8.42
C VAL A 207 -5.21 10.69 -8.89
N ASN A 208 -5.07 11.53 -9.93
CA ASN A 208 -3.77 11.99 -10.43
C ASN A 208 -2.95 12.79 -9.39
N LYS A 209 -3.56 13.16 -8.27
CA LYS A 209 -2.86 13.83 -7.16
C LYS A 209 -2.01 12.87 -6.33
N PHE A 210 -2.25 11.57 -6.41
CA PHE A 210 -1.61 10.56 -5.56
C PHE A 210 -1.36 9.20 -6.24
N ILE A 211 -1.66 9.08 -7.52
CA ILE A 211 -1.26 7.93 -8.36
C ILE A 211 -0.20 8.42 -9.33
N LEU A 212 0.94 7.73 -9.31
CA LEU A 212 2.06 7.91 -10.23
C LEU A 212 2.02 6.82 -11.30
#